data_16f0156631384b4c752e9fb7a2f83b9b
#
_entry.id   16f0156631384b4c752e9fb7a2f83b9b
#
_cell.length_a   1.000
_cell.length_b   1.000
_cell.length_c   1.000
_cell.angle_alpha   90.00
_cell.angle_beta   90.00
_cell.angle_gamma   90.00
#
_symmetry.space_group_name_H-M   'P 1'
#
loop_
_entity.id
_entity.type
_entity.pdbx_description
1 polymer ?
#
loop_
_entity_poly.entity_id
_entity_poly.type
_entity_poly.pdbx_seq_one_letter_code
_entity_poly.pdbx_strand_id
1 'polypeptide(L)'
;MQRGFAQSEFEQRTARAQGAMLAAGIDALLLTTEADVRYFTGFLTRFWESPSRPWFLMVPQSGKPVAVIPSIGAALMAQTWIDDIRTWRAPNPQDDGVSLLAETLNGMGADVIATPMGYESNLRMPLADWARVQTGIRGRIRDDAGIMAGLRAVKSEAEIAKIEQACAIAGRAFSRVPQIAREGVPLAQVFRDFQRLCLEEGADWVPYLAGACAFGGYGDVISPASDAPLAAGDVLMLDTGLVWDGYFSDFDRNFSIGPAAPATRDAHAKLIDAVDAGTQVATAGSTAAQVFHAMD
;
A
#
# COMPACT_ATOMS: atom_id res chain seq x y z
N MET A 1 12.44 0.92 -16.67
CA MET A 1 11.01 0.58 -16.80
C MET A 1 10.18 1.86 -16.88
N GLN A 2 9.06 1.85 -17.64
CA GLN A 2 8.20 3.03 -17.77
C GLN A 2 7.36 3.22 -16.51
N ARG A 3 7.25 4.47 -16.04
CA ARG A 3 6.39 4.85 -14.91
C ARG A 3 4.95 5.08 -15.38
N GLY A 4 4.00 4.97 -14.46
CA GLY A 4 2.58 5.07 -14.74
C GLY A 4 2.03 3.86 -15.50
N PHE A 5 0.82 3.99 -15.99
CA PHE A 5 0.12 3.00 -16.82
C PHE A 5 -0.43 3.65 -18.08
N ALA A 6 -0.68 2.86 -19.10
CA ALA A 6 -1.47 3.31 -20.25
C ALA A 6 -2.91 3.60 -19.81
N GLN A 7 -3.58 4.52 -20.48
CA GLN A 7 -4.99 4.87 -20.18
C GLN A 7 -5.90 3.64 -20.24
N SER A 8 -5.65 2.74 -21.17
CA SER A 8 -6.40 1.48 -21.33
C SER A 8 -6.40 0.59 -20.08
N GLU A 9 -5.34 0.65 -19.25
CA GLU A 9 -5.31 -0.08 -17.97
C GLU A 9 -6.36 0.48 -17.01
N PHE A 10 -6.47 1.79 -16.88
CA PHE A 10 -7.48 2.43 -16.03
C PHE A 10 -8.90 2.23 -16.54
N GLU A 11 -9.09 2.24 -17.85
CA GLU A 11 -10.38 1.93 -18.49
C GLU A 11 -10.81 0.50 -18.18
N GLN A 12 -9.91 -0.48 -18.28
CA GLN A 12 -10.20 -1.88 -17.94
C GLN A 12 -10.50 -2.07 -16.46
N ARG A 13 -9.76 -1.41 -15.55
CA ARG A 13 -10.03 -1.43 -14.10
C ARG A 13 -11.41 -0.87 -13.80
N THR A 14 -11.76 0.25 -14.43
CA THR A 14 -13.06 0.89 -14.27
C THR A 14 -14.18 -0.01 -14.80
N ALA A 15 -14.03 -0.59 -15.98
CA ALA A 15 -15.02 -1.51 -16.55
C ALA A 15 -15.24 -2.76 -15.68
N ARG A 16 -14.17 -3.34 -15.11
CA ARG A 16 -14.29 -4.46 -14.15
C ARG A 16 -15.05 -4.06 -12.89
N ALA A 17 -14.75 -2.88 -12.35
CA ALA A 17 -15.46 -2.35 -11.18
C ALA A 17 -16.95 -2.16 -11.48
N GLN A 18 -17.27 -1.54 -12.60
CA GLN A 18 -18.65 -1.28 -13.04
C GLN A 18 -19.45 -2.57 -13.26
N GLY A 19 -18.81 -3.61 -13.83
CA GLY A 19 -19.41 -4.94 -13.96
C GLY A 19 -19.72 -5.58 -12.60
N ALA A 20 -18.81 -5.49 -11.64
CA ALA A 20 -19.00 -6.00 -10.28
C ALA A 20 -20.08 -5.18 -9.52
N MET A 21 -20.08 -3.86 -9.68
CA MET A 21 -21.12 -2.98 -9.11
C MET A 21 -22.51 -3.32 -9.65
N LEU A 22 -22.63 -3.53 -10.96
CA LEU A 22 -23.89 -3.93 -11.59
C LEU A 22 -24.41 -5.25 -10.99
N ALA A 23 -23.55 -6.25 -10.87
CA ALA A 23 -23.90 -7.54 -10.30
C ALA A 23 -24.31 -7.44 -8.82
N ALA A 24 -23.73 -6.48 -8.08
CA ALA A 24 -24.05 -6.23 -6.68
C ALA A 24 -25.19 -5.24 -6.44
N GLY A 25 -25.75 -4.59 -7.48
CA GLY A 25 -26.76 -3.54 -7.34
C GLY A 25 -26.20 -2.29 -6.62
N ILE A 26 -25.05 -1.82 -7.06
CA ILE A 26 -24.35 -0.62 -6.56
C ILE A 26 -24.31 0.40 -7.70
N ASP A 27 -24.71 1.64 -7.42
CA ASP A 27 -24.76 2.69 -8.42
C ASP A 27 -23.47 3.52 -8.47
N ALA A 28 -22.77 3.65 -7.33
CA ALA A 28 -21.49 4.33 -7.26
C ALA A 28 -20.59 3.75 -6.16
N LEU A 29 -19.27 3.71 -6.41
CA LEU A 29 -18.27 3.53 -5.36
C LEU A 29 -17.76 4.89 -4.90
N LEU A 30 -17.64 5.06 -3.58
CA LEU A 30 -16.95 6.18 -2.94
C LEU A 30 -15.63 5.68 -2.36
N LEU A 31 -14.53 6.19 -2.86
CA LEU A 31 -13.18 5.79 -2.50
C LEU A 31 -12.42 6.95 -1.86
N THR A 32 -11.72 6.69 -0.76
CA THR A 32 -11.06 7.72 0.05
C THR A 32 -9.59 7.42 0.34
N THR A 33 -9.11 6.21 0.03
CA THR A 33 -7.73 5.81 0.32
C THR A 33 -6.80 6.06 -0.86
N GLU A 34 -5.52 6.26 -0.59
CA GLU A 34 -4.50 6.44 -1.63
C GLU A 34 -4.51 5.30 -2.64
N ALA A 35 -4.48 4.07 -2.14
CA ALA A 35 -4.39 2.89 -2.98
C ALA A 35 -5.57 2.78 -3.95
N ASP A 36 -6.79 3.05 -3.47
CA ASP A 36 -8.00 2.93 -4.27
C ASP A 36 -8.14 4.07 -5.29
N VAL A 37 -7.84 5.31 -4.87
CA VAL A 37 -7.85 6.46 -5.79
C VAL A 37 -6.79 6.25 -6.88
N ARG A 38 -5.57 5.89 -6.52
CA ARG A 38 -4.49 5.64 -7.48
C ARG A 38 -4.81 4.49 -8.43
N TYR A 39 -5.47 3.44 -7.96
CA TYR A 39 -5.85 2.28 -8.77
C TYR A 39 -6.66 2.67 -10.01
N PHE A 40 -7.58 3.62 -9.88
CA PHE A 40 -8.42 4.09 -10.99
C PHE A 40 -7.87 5.28 -11.75
N THR A 41 -6.95 6.05 -11.18
CA THR A 41 -6.56 7.34 -11.75
C THR A 41 -5.09 7.43 -12.13
N GLY A 42 -4.23 6.66 -11.48
CA GLY A 42 -2.78 6.86 -11.54
C GLY A 42 -2.29 8.09 -10.74
N PHE A 43 -3.18 8.77 -10.02
CA PHE A 43 -2.83 9.94 -9.21
C PHE A 43 -1.86 9.56 -8.10
N LEU A 44 -0.60 9.96 -8.25
CA LEU A 44 0.50 9.62 -7.35
C LEU A 44 1.06 10.89 -6.72
N THR A 45 0.91 11.01 -5.39
CA THR A 45 1.41 12.14 -4.60
C THR A 45 1.76 11.71 -3.19
N ARG A 46 2.75 12.40 -2.58
CA ARG A 46 3.08 12.23 -1.16
C ARG A 46 2.14 13.01 -0.22
N PHE A 47 1.24 13.82 -0.77
CA PHE A 47 0.25 14.56 0.02
C PHE A 47 -0.75 13.67 0.76
N TRP A 48 -0.81 12.39 0.45
CA TRP A 48 -1.57 11.42 1.21
C TRP A 48 -1.11 11.26 2.67
N GLU A 49 0.13 11.59 2.96
CA GLU A 49 0.67 11.60 4.32
C GLU A 49 0.12 12.74 5.19
N SER A 50 -0.47 13.78 4.57
CA SER A 50 -1.16 14.84 5.31
C SER A 50 -2.48 14.32 5.87
N PRO A 51 -2.65 14.24 7.20
CA PRO A 51 -3.88 13.70 7.79
C PRO A 51 -5.10 14.59 7.60
N SER A 52 -4.89 15.86 7.27
CA SER A 52 -5.90 16.91 7.26
C SER A 52 -6.51 17.21 5.88
N ARG A 53 -6.22 16.39 4.86
CA ARG A 53 -6.75 16.65 3.53
C ARG A 53 -7.39 15.39 2.95
N PRO A 54 -8.73 15.28 3.00
CA PRO A 54 -9.44 14.19 2.36
C PRO A 54 -9.34 14.31 0.84
N TRP A 55 -9.36 13.18 0.17
CA TRP A 55 -9.38 13.04 -1.29
C TRP A 55 -10.45 12.03 -1.61
N PHE A 56 -11.37 12.38 -2.49
CA PHE A 56 -12.48 11.52 -2.83
C PHE A 56 -12.46 11.19 -4.32
N LEU A 57 -12.73 9.93 -4.62
CA LEU A 57 -13.00 9.47 -5.98
C LEU A 57 -14.31 8.72 -5.99
N MET A 58 -15.21 9.09 -6.89
CA MET A 58 -16.42 8.35 -7.16
C MET A 58 -16.26 7.59 -8.48
N VAL A 59 -16.58 6.30 -8.47
CA VAL A 59 -16.69 5.49 -9.67
C VAL A 59 -18.17 5.24 -9.92
N PRO A 60 -18.78 5.88 -10.92
CA PRO A 60 -20.19 5.67 -11.26
C PRO A 60 -20.36 4.32 -11.96
N GLN A 61 -21.59 3.79 -11.99
CA GLN A 61 -21.93 2.54 -12.71
C GLN A 61 -21.67 2.63 -14.22
N SER A 62 -21.56 3.84 -14.77
CA SER A 62 -21.18 4.09 -16.17
C SER A 62 -20.42 5.40 -16.32
N GLY A 63 -19.53 5.45 -17.33
CA GLY A 63 -18.68 6.62 -17.57
C GLY A 63 -17.37 6.59 -16.77
N LYS A 64 -16.66 7.72 -16.79
CA LYS A 64 -15.37 7.86 -16.09
C LYS A 64 -15.55 8.14 -14.60
N PRO A 65 -14.56 7.83 -13.76
CA PRO A 65 -14.55 8.29 -12.38
C PRO A 65 -14.54 9.81 -12.27
N VAL A 66 -15.09 10.30 -11.16
CA VAL A 66 -15.14 11.74 -10.80
C VAL A 66 -14.30 11.97 -9.57
N ALA A 67 -13.38 12.93 -9.65
CA ALA A 67 -12.53 13.30 -8.52
C ALA A 67 -13.11 14.53 -7.80
N VAL A 68 -13.27 14.44 -6.47
CA VAL A 68 -13.59 15.57 -5.58
C VAL A 68 -12.42 15.73 -4.63
N ILE A 69 -11.61 16.77 -4.85
CA ILE A 69 -10.29 16.89 -4.22
C ILE A 69 -9.97 18.33 -3.82
N PRO A 70 -9.04 18.55 -2.87
CA PRO A 70 -8.51 19.87 -2.59
C PRO A 70 -7.94 20.53 -3.84
N SER A 71 -8.16 21.83 -4.03
CA SER A 71 -7.72 22.58 -5.21
C SER A 71 -6.21 22.48 -5.47
N ILE A 72 -5.39 22.24 -4.44
CA ILE A 72 -3.93 22.04 -4.59
C ILE A 72 -3.60 20.79 -5.44
N GLY A 73 -4.48 19.80 -5.51
CA GLY A 73 -4.28 18.59 -6.30
C GLY A 73 -4.79 18.68 -7.73
N ALA A 74 -5.50 19.74 -8.10
CA ALA A 74 -6.19 19.85 -9.39
C ALA A 74 -5.24 19.72 -10.59
N ALA A 75 -4.11 20.43 -10.56
CA ALA A 75 -3.15 20.41 -11.66
C ALA A 75 -2.49 19.03 -11.86
N LEU A 76 -2.28 18.28 -10.79
CA LEU A 76 -1.74 16.92 -10.87
C LEU A 76 -2.81 15.92 -11.33
N MET A 77 -4.05 16.02 -10.80
CA MET A 77 -5.15 15.18 -11.25
C MET A 77 -5.49 15.38 -12.72
N ALA A 78 -5.40 16.60 -13.22
CA ALA A 78 -5.61 16.93 -14.63
C ALA A 78 -4.54 16.32 -15.59
N GLN A 79 -3.43 15.80 -15.07
CA GLN A 79 -2.46 15.04 -15.85
C GLN A 79 -2.81 13.55 -15.96
N THR A 80 -3.86 13.10 -15.28
CA THR A 80 -4.40 11.74 -15.38
C THR A 80 -5.46 11.68 -16.49
N TRP A 81 -6.11 10.54 -16.62
CA TRP A 81 -7.20 10.36 -17.59
C TRP A 81 -8.59 10.83 -17.10
N ILE A 82 -8.64 11.43 -15.90
CA ILE A 82 -9.88 11.92 -15.26
C ILE A 82 -10.24 13.30 -15.81
N ASP A 83 -11.48 13.43 -16.30
CA ASP A 83 -11.97 14.68 -16.91
C ASP A 83 -12.79 15.52 -15.92
N ASP A 84 -13.63 14.91 -15.06
CA ASP A 84 -14.43 15.61 -14.07
C ASP A 84 -13.68 15.72 -12.74
N ILE A 85 -13.10 16.91 -12.52
CA ILE A 85 -12.30 17.23 -11.33
C ILE A 85 -12.96 18.39 -10.61
N ARG A 86 -13.60 18.12 -9.49
CA ARG A 86 -14.27 19.10 -8.63
C ARG A 86 -13.40 19.44 -7.46
N THR A 87 -13.30 20.73 -7.14
CA THR A 87 -12.34 21.15 -6.11
C THR A 87 -12.92 22.14 -5.13
N TRP A 88 -12.40 22.10 -3.92
CA TRP A 88 -12.63 23.12 -2.90
C TRP A 88 -11.30 23.72 -2.43
N ARG A 89 -11.37 24.89 -1.77
CA ARG A 89 -10.20 25.50 -1.12
C ARG A 89 -9.96 24.83 0.23
N ALA A 90 -8.85 24.08 0.35
CA ALA A 90 -8.44 23.42 1.58
C ALA A 90 -7.19 24.12 2.16
N PRO A 91 -7.02 24.14 3.50
CA PRO A 91 -7.98 23.63 4.49
C PRO A 91 -9.21 24.55 4.66
N ASN A 92 -10.36 23.93 4.91
CA ASN A 92 -11.57 24.66 5.27
C ASN A 92 -12.20 24.02 6.51
N PRO A 93 -11.96 24.56 7.72
CA PRO A 93 -12.45 23.95 8.96
C PRO A 93 -13.98 23.82 9.07
N GLN A 94 -14.73 24.62 8.32
CA GLN A 94 -16.17 24.58 8.31
C GLN A 94 -16.73 23.52 7.35
N ASP A 95 -16.03 23.30 6.23
CA ASP A 95 -16.46 22.36 5.19
C ASP A 95 -15.30 21.93 4.31
N ASP A 96 -14.52 20.96 4.77
CA ASP A 96 -13.36 20.44 4.03
C ASP A 96 -13.77 19.46 2.92
N GLY A 97 -14.62 19.94 2.00
CA GLY A 97 -15.09 19.22 0.81
C GLY A 97 -16.35 18.37 1.02
N VAL A 98 -16.94 18.37 2.22
CA VAL A 98 -18.08 17.52 2.59
C VAL A 98 -19.32 17.85 1.78
N SER A 99 -19.68 19.14 1.70
CA SER A 99 -20.86 19.59 0.93
C SER A 99 -20.68 19.31 -0.56
N LEU A 100 -19.49 19.58 -1.12
CA LEU A 100 -19.17 19.30 -2.52
C LEU A 100 -19.24 17.81 -2.85
N LEU A 101 -18.78 16.95 -1.93
CA LEU A 101 -18.89 15.50 -2.07
C LEU A 101 -20.36 15.07 -2.07
N ALA A 102 -21.17 15.53 -1.11
CA ALA A 102 -22.58 15.20 -1.02
C ALA A 102 -23.37 15.69 -2.24
N GLU A 103 -23.10 16.92 -2.71
CA GLU A 103 -23.68 17.48 -3.94
C GLU A 103 -23.31 16.62 -5.16
N THR A 104 -22.05 16.21 -5.27
CA THR A 104 -21.57 15.37 -6.38
C THR A 104 -22.28 14.02 -6.39
N LEU A 105 -22.36 13.34 -5.25
CA LEU A 105 -23.05 12.05 -5.11
C LEU A 105 -24.55 12.17 -5.43
N ASN A 106 -25.21 13.22 -4.95
CA ASN A 106 -26.61 13.52 -5.27
C ASN A 106 -26.83 13.81 -6.77
N GLY A 107 -25.87 14.49 -7.40
CA GLY A 107 -25.89 14.81 -8.83
C GLY A 107 -25.72 13.58 -9.74
N MET A 108 -25.11 12.51 -9.23
CA MET A 108 -25.00 11.23 -9.95
C MET A 108 -26.32 10.45 -9.98
N GLY A 109 -27.29 10.79 -9.14
CA GLY A 109 -28.55 10.04 -9.03
C GLY A 109 -28.35 8.63 -8.46
N ALA A 110 -27.31 8.42 -7.66
CA ALA A 110 -26.99 7.12 -7.08
C ALA A 110 -27.88 6.86 -5.85
N ASP A 111 -28.69 5.80 -5.89
CA ASP A 111 -29.50 5.36 -4.76
C ASP A 111 -28.69 4.48 -3.79
N VAL A 112 -27.75 3.69 -4.32
CA VAL A 112 -26.87 2.80 -3.56
C VAL A 112 -25.41 3.19 -3.80
N ILE A 113 -24.81 3.81 -2.81
CA ILE A 113 -23.40 4.19 -2.79
C ILE A 113 -22.67 3.18 -1.92
N ALA A 114 -21.56 2.63 -2.41
CA ALA A 114 -20.76 1.71 -1.63
C ALA A 114 -19.35 2.25 -1.37
N THR A 115 -18.79 1.91 -0.22
CA THR A 115 -17.40 2.17 0.14
C THR A 115 -16.82 0.94 0.83
N PRO A 116 -15.52 0.64 0.71
CA PRO A 116 -14.92 -0.47 1.45
C PRO A 116 -15.11 -0.30 2.96
N MET A 117 -15.76 -1.27 3.61
CA MET A 117 -16.02 -1.28 5.05
C MET A 117 -15.56 -2.59 5.71
N GLY A 118 -15.08 -3.54 4.91
CA GLY A 118 -14.66 -4.85 5.36
C GLY A 118 -13.31 -4.86 6.08
N TYR A 119 -12.81 -6.08 6.31
CA TYR A 119 -11.50 -6.32 6.92
C TYR A 119 -10.39 -5.61 6.14
N GLU A 120 -9.44 -5.02 6.86
CA GLU A 120 -8.30 -4.24 6.29
C GLU A 120 -8.71 -3.03 5.43
N SER A 121 -9.96 -2.57 5.53
CA SER A 121 -10.37 -1.32 4.93
C SER A 121 -10.32 -0.16 5.92
N ASN A 122 -10.21 1.05 5.42
CA ASN A 122 -10.27 2.26 6.23
C ASN A 122 -10.94 3.41 5.48
N LEU A 123 -11.60 4.28 6.23
CA LEU A 123 -12.16 5.53 5.74
C LEU A 123 -11.20 6.67 6.07
N ARG A 124 -10.71 7.37 5.03
CA ARG A 124 -9.77 8.48 5.22
C ARG A 124 -10.49 9.83 5.24
N MET A 125 -11.29 10.05 6.27
CA MET A 125 -11.90 11.34 6.60
C MET A 125 -12.30 11.36 8.08
N PRO A 126 -12.52 12.55 8.70
CA PRO A 126 -13.04 12.65 10.06
C PRO A 126 -14.43 12.00 10.18
N LEU A 127 -14.68 11.29 11.29
CA LEU A 127 -15.97 10.64 11.52
C LEU A 127 -17.15 11.62 11.56
N ALA A 128 -16.94 12.86 12.07
CA ALA A 128 -17.97 13.89 12.06
C ALA A 128 -18.33 14.29 10.63
N ASP A 129 -17.35 14.40 9.74
CA ASP A 129 -17.57 14.70 8.33
C ASP A 129 -18.26 13.55 7.61
N TRP A 130 -17.89 12.32 7.93
CA TRP A 130 -18.61 11.14 7.44
C TRP A 130 -20.09 11.15 7.81
N ALA A 131 -20.43 11.48 9.06
CA ALA A 131 -21.81 11.62 9.48
C ALA A 131 -22.56 12.73 8.71
N ARG A 132 -21.86 13.84 8.40
CA ARG A 132 -22.43 14.92 7.56
C ARG A 132 -22.67 14.44 6.11
N VAL A 133 -21.74 13.68 5.53
CA VAL A 133 -21.95 13.07 4.21
C VAL A 133 -23.19 12.18 4.22
N GLN A 134 -23.29 11.26 5.20
CA GLN A 134 -24.42 10.34 5.31
C GLN A 134 -25.77 11.05 5.42
N THR A 135 -25.82 12.20 6.09
CA THR A 135 -27.05 13.00 6.22
C THR A 135 -27.30 13.92 5.01
N GLY A 136 -26.25 14.28 4.27
CA GLY A 136 -26.33 15.19 3.12
C GLY A 136 -26.68 14.53 1.79
N ILE A 137 -26.53 13.21 1.69
CA ILE A 137 -26.85 12.44 0.48
C ILE A 137 -28.30 11.92 0.50
N ARG A 138 -28.87 11.74 -0.68
CA ARG A 138 -30.20 11.14 -0.86
C ARG A 138 -30.15 9.62 -0.87
N GLY A 139 -29.08 9.05 -1.43
CA GLY A 139 -28.85 7.63 -1.48
C GLY A 139 -28.44 7.05 -0.12
N ARG A 140 -28.35 5.75 -0.05
CA ARG A 140 -27.84 5.02 1.12
C ARG A 140 -26.41 4.56 0.90
N ILE A 141 -25.60 4.63 1.95
CA ILE A 141 -24.25 4.06 1.93
C ILE A 141 -24.27 2.64 2.50
N ARG A 142 -23.48 1.76 1.87
CA ARG A 142 -23.26 0.39 2.34
C ARG A 142 -21.82 -0.07 2.06
N ASP A 143 -21.50 -1.26 2.54
CA ASP A 143 -20.25 -1.94 2.19
C ASP A 143 -20.17 -2.28 0.69
N ASP A 144 -18.98 -2.21 0.11
CA ASP A 144 -18.70 -2.53 -1.30
C ASP A 144 -18.76 -4.03 -1.61
N ALA A 145 -19.07 -4.86 -0.64
CA ALA A 145 -19.13 -6.31 -0.74
C ALA A 145 -17.80 -6.94 -1.22
N GLY A 146 -16.67 -6.31 -0.89
CA GLY A 146 -15.34 -6.77 -1.23
C GLY A 146 -14.94 -6.51 -2.68
N ILE A 147 -15.63 -5.66 -3.40
CA ILE A 147 -15.31 -5.33 -4.82
C ILE A 147 -13.88 -4.81 -4.93
N MET A 148 -13.50 -3.82 -4.12
CA MET A 148 -12.14 -3.25 -4.18
C MET A 148 -11.07 -4.27 -3.82
N ALA A 149 -11.30 -5.07 -2.79
CA ALA A 149 -10.38 -6.15 -2.41
C ALA A 149 -10.21 -7.16 -3.56
N GLY A 150 -11.31 -7.60 -4.17
CA GLY A 150 -11.28 -8.56 -5.29
C GLY A 150 -10.59 -8.00 -6.54
N LEU A 151 -10.85 -6.74 -6.89
CA LEU A 151 -10.22 -6.10 -8.05
C LEU A 151 -8.69 -5.98 -7.89
N ARG A 152 -8.23 -5.67 -6.67
CA ARG A 152 -6.80 -5.47 -6.36
C ARG A 152 -6.08 -6.77 -6.04
N ALA A 153 -6.80 -7.84 -5.66
CA ALA A 153 -6.20 -9.14 -5.37
C ALA A 153 -5.54 -9.76 -6.62
N VAL A 154 -6.18 -9.64 -7.79
CA VAL A 154 -5.66 -10.17 -9.05
C VAL A 154 -4.96 -9.04 -9.82
N LYS A 155 -3.63 -9.12 -9.87
CA LYS A 155 -2.77 -8.12 -10.52
C LYS A 155 -2.76 -8.31 -12.03
N SER A 156 -2.73 -7.19 -12.77
CA SER A 156 -2.42 -7.21 -14.21
C SER A 156 -0.93 -7.45 -14.44
N GLU A 157 -0.55 -7.84 -15.66
CA GLU A 157 0.85 -7.98 -16.06
C GLU A 157 1.64 -6.66 -15.83
N ALA A 158 1.01 -5.53 -16.07
CA ALA A 158 1.62 -4.22 -15.84
C ALA A 158 1.84 -3.93 -14.34
N GLU A 159 0.97 -4.40 -13.46
CA GLU A 159 1.15 -4.32 -12.01
C GLU A 159 2.24 -5.27 -11.52
N ILE A 160 2.27 -6.51 -12.04
CA ILE A 160 3.31 -7.50 -11.74
C ILE A 160 4.69 -6.92 -12.06
N ALA A 161 4.87 -6.35 -13.24
CA ALA A 161 6.14 -5.75 -13.64
C ALA A 161 6.62 -4.64 -12.68
N LYS A 162 5.69 -3.85 -12.09
CA LYS A 162 6.05 -2.83 -11.10
C LYS A 162 6.46 -3.43 -9.76
N ILE A 163 5.78 -4.50 -9.33
CA ILE A 163 6.13 -5.25 -8.10
C ILE A 163 7.50 -5.89 -8.29
N GLU A 164 7.76 -6.51 -9.43
CA GLU A 164 9.09 -7.08 -9.76
C GLU A 164 10.20 -6.03 -9.69
N GLN A 165 9.95 -4.81 -10.20
CA GLN A 165 10.92 -3.72 -10.12
C GLN A 165 11.16 -3.29 -8.66
N ALA A 166 10.12 -3.15 -7.85
CA ALA A 166 10.24 -2.85 -6.43
C ALA A 166 11.04 -3.93 -5.70
N CYS A 167 10.73 -5.21 -5.95
CA CYS A 167 11.45 -6.36 -5.41
C CYS A 167 12.93 -6.38 -5.85
N ALA A 168 13.23 -6.09 -7.11
CA ALA A 168 14.59 -6.02 -7.61
C ALA A 168 15.40 -4.90 -6.93
N ILE A 169 14.80 -3.74 -6.68
CA ILE A 169 15.43 -2.64 -5.93
C ILE A 169 15.72 -3.09 -4.49
N ALA A 170 14.75 -3.69 -3.79
CA ALA A 170 14.92 -4.21 -2.45
C ALA A 170 16.05 -5.25 -2.39
N GLY A 171 16.06 -6.20 -3.31
CA GLY A 171 17.10 -7.23 -3.39
C GLY A 171 18.51 -6.65 -3.52
N ARG A 172 18.69 -5.59 -4.35
CA ARG A 172 19.99 -4.90 -4.47
C ARG A 172 20.37 -4.18 -3.18
N ALA A 173 19.42 -3.50 -2.53
CA ALA A 173 19.69 -2.83 -1.25
C ALA A 173 20.10 -3.84 -0.15
N PHE A 174 19.38 -4.96 -0.04
CA PHE A 174 19.71 -6.03 0.91
C PHE A 174 21.10 -6.66 0.64
N SER A 175 21.51 -6.81 -0.62
CA SER A 175 22.85 -7.33 -0.95
C SER A 175 23.98 -6.44 -0.45
N ARG A 176 23.70 -5.17 -0.15
CA ARG A 176 24.66 -4.18 0.35
C ARG A 176 24.67 -4.05 1.87
N VAL A 177 23.78 -4.72 2.60
CA VAL A 177 23.72 -4.66 4.08
C VAL A 177 25.06 -4.96 4.75
N PRO A 178 25.90 -5.93 4.28
CA PRO A 178 27.22 -6.16 4.87
C PRO A 178 28.17 -4.94 4.82
N GLN A 179 27.89 -3.94 3.98
CA GLN A 179 28.70 -2.71 3.92
C GLN A 179 28.39 -1.77 5.09
N ILE A 180 27.19 -1.83 5.66
CA ILE A 180 26.68 -0.91 6.70
C ILE A 180 26.50 -1.57 8.06
N ALA A 181 26.21 -2.87 8.12
CA ALA A 181 25.94 -3.61 9.35
C ALA A 181 27.22 -4.36 9.79
N ARG A 182 28.02 -3.71 10.62
CA ARG A 182 29.28 -4.24 11.14
C ARG A 182 29.36 -4.07 12.65
N GLU A 183 30.17 -4.87 13.32
CA GLU A 183 30.44 -4.76 14.74
C GLU A 183 30.81 -3.31 15.12
N GLY A 184 30.22 -2.82 16.21
CA GLY A 184 30.41 -1.47 16.72
C GLY A 184 29.49 -0.39 16.07
N VAL A 185 28.81 -0.68 14.96
CA VAL A 185 27.87 0.27 14.35
C VAL A 185 26.56 0.26 15.12
N PRO A 186 26.01 1.43 15.56
CA PRO A 186 24.71 1.48 16.22
C PRO A 186 23.58 0.99 15.31
N LEU A 187 22.60 0.27 15.87
CA LEU A 187 21.44 -0.21 15.13
C LEU A 187 20.68 0.94 14.44
N ALA A 188 20.51 2.07 15.13
CA ALA A 188 19.90 3.28 14.58
C ALA A 188 20.64 3.81 13.33
N GLN A 189 21.98 3.68 13.30
CA GLN A 189 22.77 4.06 12.13
C GLN A 189 22.56 3.07 10.98
N VAL A 190 22.50 1.76 11.26
CA VAL A 190 22.18 0.74 10.24
C VAL A 190 20.83 1.03 9.59
N PHE A 191 19.81 1.40 10.37
CA PHE A 191 18.48 1.72 9.84
C PHE A 191 18.51 2.93 8.90
N ARG A 192 19.20 4.00 9.27
CA ARG A 192 19.36 5.18 8.40
C ARG A 192 20.09 4.83 7.10
N ASP A 193 21.19 4.07 7.23
CA ASP A 193 22.00 3.69 6.08
C ASP A 193 21.26 2.72 5.16
N PHE A 194 20.45 1.82 5.71
CA PHE A 194 19.67 0.89 4.89
C PHE A 194 18.58 1.63 4.07
N GLN A 195 17.88 2.58 4.67
CA GLN A 195 16.95 3.42 3.93
C GLN A 195 17.65 4.22 2.82
N ARG A 196 18.86 4.75 3.11
CA ARG A 196 19.69 5.41 2.08
C ARG A 196 20.05 4.46 0.94
N LEU A 197 20.44 3.20 1.24
CA LEU A 197 20.71 2.19 0.22
C LEU A 197 19.47 1.91 -0.65
N CYS A 198 18.29 1.79 -0.06
CA CYS A 198 17.04 1.61 -0.84
C CYS A 198 16.80 2.76 -1.83
N LEU A 199 17.01 4.01 -1.39
CA LEU A 199 16.86 5.19 -2.24
C LEU A 199 17.95 5.24 -3.33
N GLU A 200 19.20 4.91 -3.02
CA GLU A 200 20.30 4.82 -3.99
C GLU A 200 20.04 3.78 -5.08
N GLU A 201 19.41 2.66 -4.72
CA GLU A 201 19.04 1.59 -5.66
C GLU A 201 17.80 1.92 -6.49
N GLY A 202 17.11 3.04 -6.20
CA GLY A 202 16.05 3.61 -7.02
C GLY A 202 14.65 3.51 -6.45
N ALA A 203 14.48 3.24 -5.14
CA ALA A 203 13.20 3.38 -4.48
C ALA A 203 12.69 4.82 -4.50
N ASP A 204 11.40 5.02 -4.61
CA ASP A 204 10.79 6.36 -4.50
C ASP A 204 10.76 6.82 -3.04
N TRP A 205 10.48 5.91 -2.12
CA TRP A 205 10.60 6.10 -0.66
C TRP A 205 10.54 4.76 0.07
N VAL A 206 10.85 4.81 1.37
CA VAL A 206 10.77 3.67 2.28
C VAL A 206 9.73 4.01 3.34
N PRO A 207 8.48 3.56 3.21
CA PRO A 207 7.39 3.91 4.13
C PRO A 207 7.57 3.33 5.52
N TYR A 208 8.20 2.16 5.64
CA TYR A 208 8.56 1.59 6.92
C TYR A 208 9.87 0.80 6.85
N LEU A 209 10.52 0.72 7.99
CA LEU A 209 11.62 -0.19 8.27
C LEU A 209 11.45 -0.65 9.72
N ALA A 210 11.23 -1.93 9.90
CA ALA A 210 11.21 -2.63 11.16
C ALA A 210 12.46 -3.50 11.29
N GLY A 211 12.75 -3.96 12.48
CA GLY A 211 13.87 -4.88 12.69
C GLY A 211 14.43 -4.84 14.08
N ALA A 212 15.37 -5.75 14.31
CA ALA A 212 16.02 -5.90 15.59
C ALA A 212 17.42 -6.49 15.43
N CYS A 213 18.22 -6.39 16.49
CA CYS A 213 19.51 -7.02 16.56
C CYS A 213 19.79 -7.50 17.99
N ALA A 214 20.06 -8.79 18.14
CA ALA A 214 20.48 -9.33 19.43
C ALA A 214 21.30 -10.63 19.27
N PHE A 215 22.05 -10.99 20.33
CA PHE A 215 22.87 -12.19 20.34
C PHE A 215 22.04 -13.46 20.17
N GLY A 216 22.33 -14.22 19.13
CA GLY A 216 21.69 -15.50 18.83
C GLY A 216 20.26 -15.40 18.30
N GLY A 217 19.66 -14.22 18.26
CA GLY A 217 18.29 -13.99 17.81
C GLY A 217 17.69 -12.71 18.40
N TYR A 218 16.40 -12.46 18.16
CA TYR A 218 15.69 -11.26 18.59
C TYR A 218 14.28 -11.63 19.03
N GLY A 219 13.69 -10.84 19.95
CA GLY A 219 12.34 -11.08 20.48
C GLY A 219 11.37 -9.94 20.26
N ASP A 220 11.85 -8.79 19.78
CA ASP A 220 11.06 -7.61 19.47
C ASP A 220 11.57 -6.99 18.16
N VAL A 221 10.66 -6.79 17.22
CA VAL A 221 11.00 -6.34 15.85
C VAL A 221 10.31 -5.02 15.47
N ILE A 222 9.48 -4.47 16.36
CA ILE A 222 8.70 -3.26 16.07
C ILE A 222 9.14 -2.03 16.87
N SER A 223 10.03 -2.20 17.85
CA SER A 223 10.59 -1.09 18.58
C SER A 223 11.49 -0.19 17.72
N PRO A 224 11.54 1.10 17.97
CA PRO A 224 12.50 1.99 17.31
C PRO A 224 13.93 1.49 17.48
N ALA A 225 14.73 1.62 16.42
CA ALA A 225 16.14 1.24 16.47
C ALA A 225 16.91 2.04 17.54
N SER A 226 17.64 1.34 18.39
CA SER A 226 18.41 1.91 19.49
C SER A 226 19.82 2.33 19.06
N ASP A 227 20.50 3.10 19.90
CA ASP A 227 21.92 3.44 19.74
C ASP A 227 22.87 2.33 20.22
N ALA A 228 22.35 1.15 20.59
CA ALA A 228 23.18 0.02 20.97
C ALA A 228 24.04 -0.43 19.77
N PRO A 229 25.36 -0.59 19.97
CA PRO A 229 26.25 -1.06 18.91
C PRO A 229 26.00 -2.55 18.63
N LEU A 230 26.06 -2.92 17.36
CA LEU A 230 26.06 -4.34 16.96
C LEU A 230 27.28 -5.04 17.54
N ALA A 231 27.10 -6.27 18.00
CA ALA A 231 28.16 -7.10 18.55
C ALA A 231 28.35 -8.40 17.75
N ALA A 232 29.55 -8.98 17.83
CA ALA A 232 29.82 -10.27 17.21
C ALA A 232 28.90 -11.36 17.76
N GLY A 233 28.28 -12.13 16.89
CA GLY A 233 27.28 -13.15 17.22
C GLY A 233 25.83 -12.68 17.26
N ASP A 234 25.61 -11.38 17.07
CA ASP A 234 24.25 -10.85 16.89
C ASP A 234 23.62 -11.35 15.60
N VAL A 235 22.31 -11.48 15.62
CA VAL A 235 21.45 -11.65 14.45
C VAL A 235 20.69 -10.36 14.22
N LEU A 236 20.98 -9.71 13.12
CA LEU A 236 20.27 -8.53 12.64
C LEU A 236 19.14 -8.98 11.73
N MET A 237 17.93 -8.54 11.99
CA MET A 237 16.80 -8.63 11.06
C MET A 237 16.43 -7.22 10.57
N LEU A 238 16.21 -7.09 9.29
CA LEU A 238 15.66 -5.90 8.64
C LEU A 238 14.44 -6.31 7.81
N ASP A 239 13.33 -5.68 8.10
CA ASP A 239 12.04 -5.86 7.43
C ASP A 239 11.62 -4.53 6.83
N THR A 240 11.44 -4.46 5.52
CA THR A 240 11.12 -3.22 4.83
C THR A 240 10.16 -3.41 3.67
N GLY A 241 9.20 -2.49 3.57
CA GLY A 241 8.43 -2.25 2.37
C GLY A 241 8.90 -0.98 1.68
N LEU A 242 9.72 -1.10 0.64
CA LEU A 242 10.02 0.04 -0.21
C LEU A 242 9.02 0.17 -1.35
N VAL A 243 8.90 1.37 -1.90
CA VAL A 243 7.94 1.69 -2.95
C VAL A 243 8.66 2.15 -4.21
N TRP A 244 8.21 1.60 -5.34
CA TRP A 244 8.57 2.09 -6.67
C TRP A 244 7.30 2.28 -7.52
N ASP A 245 7.11 3.49 -8.02
CA ASP A 245 5.93 3.88 -8.82
C ASP A 245 4.59 3.49 -8.18
N GLY A 246 4.54 3.60 -6.83
CA GLY A 246 3.37 3.31 -6.02
C GLY A 246 3.12 1.84 -5.71
N TYR A 247 4.00 0.93 -6.09
CA TYR A 247 3.91 -0.51 -5.77
C TYR A 247 4.98 -0.89 -4.75
N PHE A 248 4.60 -1.79 -3.83
CA PHE A 248 5.43 -2.21 -2.71
C PHE A 248 6.24 -3.46 -3.04
N SER A 249 7.46 -3.54 -2.46
CA SER A 249 8.05 -4.80 -2.05
C SER A 249 7.83 -5.00 -0.56
N ASP A 250 7.84 -6.23 -0.11
CA ASP A 250 7.77 -6.59 1.30
C ASP A 250 8.76 -7.72 1.55
N PHE A 251 9.89 -7.38 2.16
CA PHE A 251 11.00 -8.30 2.40
C PHE A 251 11.53 -8.16 3.81
N ASP A 252 11.71 -9.29 4.49
CA ASP A 252 12.62 -9.38 5.61
C ASP A 252 13.85 -10.24 5.29
N ARG A 253 14.97 -9.92 5.92
CA ARG A 253 16.23 -10.69 5.79
C ARG A 253 17.00 -10.65 7.10
N ASN A 254 17.62 -11.79 7.38
CA ASN A 254 18.45 -11.99 8.54
C ASN A 254 19.94 -11.99 8.18
N PHE A 255 20.75 -11.35 9.00
CA PHE A 255 22.20 -11.24 8.84
C PHE A 255 22.89 -11.57 10.15
N SER A 256 24.00 -12.28 10.09
CA SER A 256 24.88 -12.46 11.25
C SER A 256 25.94 -11.38 11.29
N ILE A 257 26.14 -10.78 12.45
CA ILE A 257 27.26 -9.87 12.69
C ILE A 257 28.45 -10.72 13.11
N GLY A 258 29.43 -10.84 12.21
CA GLY A 258 30.50 -11.81 12.36
C GLY A 258 30.03 -13.26 12.20
N PRO A 259 30.81 -14.26 12.72
CA PRO A 259 30.46 -15.67 12.60
C PRO A 259 29.20 -16.04 13.39
N ALA A 260 28.20 -16.63 12.72
CA ALA A 260 27.00 -17.13 13.37
C ALA A 260 27.30 -18.37 14.22
N ALA A 261 26.64 -18.48 15.40
CA ALA A 261 26.67 -19.67 16.22
C ALA A 261 26.04 -20.88 15.47
N PRO A 262 26.45 -22.13 15.76
CA PRO A 262 25.87 -23.31 15.11
C PRO A 262 24.33 -23.36 15.23
N ALA A 263 23.79 -23.13 16.41
CA ALA A 263 22.33 -23.13 16.63
C ALA A 263 21.60 -22.07 15.78
N THR A 264 22.20 -20.90 15.60
CA THR A 264 21.65 -19.83 14.73
C THR A 264 21.63 -20.27 13.27
N ARG A 265 22.70 -20.90 12.79
CA ARG A 265 22.74 -21.44 11.42
C ARG A 265 21.71 -22.54 11.19
N ASP A 266 21.55 -23.44 12.16
CA ASP A 266 20.59 -24.55 12.09
C ASP A 266 19.15 -24.00 12.07
N ALA A 267 18.85 -23.00 12.90
CA ALA A 267 17.53 -22.34 12.89
C ALA A 267 17.27 -21.63 11.56
N HIS A 268 18.25 -20.90 11.02
CA HIS A 268 18.13 -20.24 9.72
C HIS A 268 17.92 -21.24 8.57
N ALA A 269 18.64 -22.37 8.58
CA ALA A 269 18.46 -23.41 7.56
C ALA A 269 17.03 -23.95 7.57
N LYS A 270 16.47 -24.25 8.75
CA LYS A 270 15.07 -24.70 8.88
C LYS A 270 14.07 -23.63 8.39
N LEU A 271 14.33 -22.36 8.64
CA LEU A 271 13.49 -21.27 8.14
C LEU A 271 13.50 -21.24 6.60
N ILE A 272 14.67 -21.40 5.98
CA ILE A 272 14.77 -21.46 4.51
C ILE A 272 14.02 -22.67 3.96
N ASP A 273 14.20 -23.86 4.58
CA ASP A 273 13.47 -25.08 4.18
C ASP A 273 11.95 -24.88 4.25
N ALA A 274 11.44 -24.22 5.30
CA ALA A 274 10.02 -23.90 5.44
C ALA A 274 9.53 -22.93 4.34
N VAL A 275 10.30 -21.87 4.05
CA VAL A 275 9.96 -20.91 2.98
C VAL A 275 9.94 -21.60 1.61
N ASP A 276 10.90 -22.46 1.34
CA ASP A 276 10.97 -23.23 0.09
C ASP A 276 9.77 -24.18 -0.03
N ALA A 277 9.42 -24.90 1.05
CA ALA A 277 8.25 -25.78 1.07
C ALA A 277 6.94 -25.01 0.81
N GLY A 278 6.76 -23.88 1.46
CA GLY A 278 5.60 -23.00 1.23
C GLY A 278 5.54 -22.47 -0.20
N THR A 279 6.67 -22.05 -0.75
CA THR A 279 6.78 -21.54 -2.13
C THR A 279 6.42 -22.62 -3.16
N GLN A 280 6.85 -23.86 -2.96
CA GLN A 280 6.54 -24.98 -3.85
C GLN A 280 5.04 -25.31 -3.87
N VAL A 281 4.35 -25.15 -2.74
CA VAL A 281 2.91 -25.39 -2.62
C VAL A 281 2.07 -24.22 -3.10
N ALA A 282 2.61 -22.99 -3.05
CA ALA A 282 1.89 -21.77 -3.41
C ALA A 282 1.65 -21.66 -4.93
N THR A 283 0.78 -22.52 -5.46
CA THR A 283 0.42 -22.59 -6.89
C THR A 283 -1.06 -22.31 -7.10
N ALA A 284 -1.47 -22.08 -8.35
CA ALA A 284 -2.87 -21.86 -8.70
C ALA A 284 -3.75 -23.02 -8.20
N GLY A 285 -4.80 -22.71 -7.44
CA GLY A 285 -5.70 -23.68 -6.82
C GLY A 285 -5.33 -24.09 -5.40
N SER A 286 -4.16 -23.73 -4.90
CA SER A 286 -3.80 -23.97 -3.49
C SER A 286 -4.52 -22.99 -2.57
N THR A 287 -4.86 -23.47 -1.38
CA THR A 287 -5.41 -22.65 -0.28
C THR A 287 -4.30 -22.10 0.61
N ALA A 288 -4.54 -20.98 1.28
CA ALA A 288 -3.61 -20.45 2.28
C ALA A 288 -3.31 -21.46 3.41
N ALA A 289 -4.30 -22.28 3.79
CA ALA A 289 -4.11 -23.35 4.78
C ALA A 289 -3.10 -24.42 4.29
N GLN A 290 -3.12 -24.78 3.02
CA GLN A 290 -2.14 -25.73 2.46
C GLN A 290 -0.72 -25.16 2.47
N VAL A 291 -0.57 -23.88 2.14
CA VAL A 291 0.74 -23.20 2.21
C VAL A 291 1.23 -23.16 3.66
N PHE A 292 0.36 -22.75 4.59
CA PHE A 292 0.68 -22.74 6.03
C PHE A 292 1.16 -24.10 6.54
N HIS A 293 0.41 -25.17 6.27
CA HIS A 293 0.78 -26.52 6.70
C HIS A 293 2.04 -27.07 6.03
N ALA A 294 2.42 -26.56 4.87
CA ALA A 294 3.69 -26.94 4.23
C ALA A 294 4.90 -26.28 4.89
N MET A 295 4.70 -25.14 5.56
CA MET A 295 5.75 -24.41 6.26
C MET A 295 5.89 -24.82 7.73
N ASP A 296 4.89 -25.47 8.33
CA ASP A 296 4.88 -25.94 9.71
C ASP A 296 5.66 -27.26 9.86
#